data_dd2f2ca7ff5c33ed6b2e7694f864e253
#
_entry.id   dd2f2ca7ff5c33ed6b2e7694f864e253
#
_cell.length_a   1.000
_cell.length_b   1.000
_cell.length_c   1.000
_cell.angle_alpha   90.00
_cell.angle_beta   90.00
_cell.angle_gamma   90.00
#
_symmetry.space_group_name_H-M   'P 1'
#
loop_
_entity.id
_entity.type
_entity.pdbx_description
1 polymer ?
#
loop_
_entity_poly.entity_id
_entity_poly.type
_entity_poly.pdbx_seq_one_letter_code
_entity_poly.pdbx_strand_id
1 'polypeptide(L)'
;MIQIHFIINPIAGSGNHNISKKVLEPFFDNNEYEITVKFSVYKNHTTKLTLESIEQNAHIIVACGGDGTVNEVASCIIGTPIILGIIPLGSGNGFASNLKIPKKIHKAIAVIKKHEIKKTDVGSLNNKYFFSNTGIGFDAHVIKHYEESNNRKLFSYVIAVFKSFKNIINFNFNNIYLVYLFTIF
;
A
#
# COMPACT_ATOMS: atom_id res chain seq x y z
N MET A 1 -0.40 21.95 -14.18
CA MET A 1 -1.21 21.53 -13.03
C MET A 1 -0.87 20.10 -12.70
N ILE A 2 -0.56 19.79 -11.45
CA ILE A 2 -0.14 18.45 -11.00
C ILE A 2 -1.39 17.60 -10.77
N GLN A 3 -1.51 16.50 -11.52
CA GLN A 3 -2.59 15.52 -11.34
C GLN A 3 -2.25 14.62 -10.15
N ILE A 4 -2.98 14.75 -9.05
CA ILE A 4 -2.82 13.93 -7.85
C ILE A 4 -4.05 13.08 -7.59
N HIS A 5 -3.89 11.74 -7.64
CA HIS A 5 -4.97 10.79 -7.47
C HIS A 5 -4.85 10.07 -6.13
N PHE A 6 -5.89 10.15 -5.31
CA PHE A 6 -5.99 9.44 -4.04
C PHE A 6 -6.80 8.17 -4.23
N ILE A 7 -6.20 7.03 -3.96
CA ILE A 7 -6.87 5.73 -3.99
C ILE A 7 -7.07 5.27 -2.55
N ILE A 8 -8.32 5.27 -2.11
CA ILE A 8 -8.71 5.08 -0.72
C ILE A 8 -9.32 3.70 -0.55
N ASN A 9 -8.79 2.93 0.39
CA ASN A 9 -9.42 1.73 0.91
C ASN A 9 -10.23 2.09 2.17
N PRO A 10 -11.56 2.19 2.08
CA PRO A 10 -12.39 2.69 3.18
C PRO A 10 -12.46 1.73 4.37
N ILE A 11 -12.17 0.44 4.16
CA ILE A 11 -12.19 -0.58 5.22
C ILE A 11 -10.80 -0.87 5.80
N ALA A 12 -9.77 -0.09 5.45
CA ALA A 12 -8.43 -0.27 6.01
C ALA A 12 -8.43 -0.05 7.53
N GLY A 13 -7.63 -0.82 8.26
CA GLY A 13 -7.49 -0.68 9.72
C GLY A 13 -8.81 -0.81 10.47
N SER A 14 -9.26 0.26 11.10
CA SER A 14 -10.55 0.31 11.81
C SER A 14 -11.76 0.57 10.90
N GLY A 15 -11.54 0.91 9.63
CA GLY A 15 -12.60 1.29 8.69
C GLY A 15 -13.29 2.63 8.99
N ASN A 16 -12.83 3.36 10.01
CA ASN A 16 -13.43 4.64 10.44
C ASN A 16 -12.51 5.81 10.07
N HIS A 17 -12.31 6.01 8.76
CA HIS A 17 -11.47 7.09 8.25
C HIS A 17 -12.32 8.18 7.61
N ASN A 18 -12.29 9.35 8.21
CA ASN A 18 -12.91 10.54 7.61
C ASN A 18 -11.96 11.14 6.55
N ILE A 19 -11.85 10.46 5.39
CA ILE A 19 -11.06 10.91 4.25
C ILE A 19 -11.96 10.97 3.01
N SER A 20 -12.02 12.13 2.40
CA SER A 20 -12.84 12.39 1.20
C SER A 20 -12.24 13.55 0.42
N LYS A 21 -12.71 13.79 -0.81
CA LYS A 21 -12.26 14.92 -1.61
C LYS A 21 -12.39 16.24 -0.83
N LYS A 22 -13.53 16.48 -0.18
CA LYS A 22 -13.79 17.67 0.64
C LYS A 22 -12.79 17.85 1.80
N VAL A 23 -12.28 16.75 2.37
CA VAL A 23 -11.29 16.79 3.46
C VAL A 23 -9.88 17.03 2.92
N LEU A 24 -9.58 16.59 1.70
CA LEU A 24 -8.26 16.70 1.08
C LEU A 24 -8.04 18.04 0.39
N GLU A 25 -9.05 18.58 -0.30
CA GLU A 25 -8.98 19.84 -1.06
C GLU A 25 -8.34 21.00 -0.28
N PRO A 26 -8.68 21.27 0.99
CA PRO A 26 -8.10 22.41 1.72
C PRO A 26 -6.58 22.35 1.92
N PHE A 27 -5.97 21.20 1.71
CA PHE A 27 -4.51 21.03 1.84
C PHE A 27 -3.75 21.36 0.56
N PHE A 28 -4.41 21.48 -0.60
CA PHE A 28 -3.77 21.66 -1.90
C PHE A 28 -4.28 22.93 -2.57
N ASP A 29 -3.38 23.67 -3.20
CA ASP A 29 -3.75 24.82 -3.99
C ASP A 29 -4.36 24.37 -5.32
N ASN A 30 -5.59 24.79 -5.61
CA ASN A 30 -6.31 24.44 -6.84
C ASN A 30 -5.67 25.02 -8.11
N ASN A 31 -4.77 26.01 -7.99
CA ASN A 31 -4.00 26.51 -9.12
C ASN A 31 -2.79 25.62 -9.45
N GLU A 32 -2.34 24.84 -8.49
CA GLU A 32 -1.17 23.96 -8.64
C GLU A 32 -1.59 22.49 -8.82
N TYR A 33 -2.63 22.03 -8.09
CA TYR A 33 -3.05 20.64 -8.05
C TYR A 33 -4.47 20.42 -8.56
N GLU A 34 -4.66 19.37 -9.34
CA GLU A 34 -5.96 18.80 -9.64
C GLU A 34 -6.14 17.48 -8.90
N ILE A 35 -7.15 17.41 -8.00
CA ILE A 35 -7.36 16.29 -7.10
C ILE A 35 -8.45 15.36 -7.61
N THR A 36 -8.09 14.09 -7.79
CA THR A 36 -9.04 12.99 -8.03
C THR A 36 -9.04 12.04 -6.85
N VAL A 37 -10.24 11.63 -6.40
CA VAL A 37 -10.42 10.70 -5.29
C VAL A 37 -11.21 9.49 -5.75
N LYS A 38 -10.67 8.29 -5.53
CA LYS A 38 -11.26 7.01 -5.91
C LYS A 38 -11.33 6.10 -4.69
N PHE A 39 -12.45 5.37 -4.52
CA PHE A 39 -12.64 4.44 -3.41
C PHE A 39 -12.65 3.00 -3.91
N SER A 40 -11.88 2.14 -3.28
CA SER A 40 -11.97 0.71 -3.55
C SER A 40 -13.20 0.12 -2.84
N VAL A 41 -13.90 -0.79 -3.53
CA VAL A 41 -15.16 -1.38 -3.04
C VAL A 41 -15.12 -2.90 -2.94
N TYR A 42 -14.08 -3.55 -3.48
CA TYR A 42 -13.85 -4.99 -3.40
C TYR A 42 -12.35 -5.32 -3.43
N LYS A 43 -11.98 -6.57 -3.17
CA LYS A 43 -10.59 -7.04 -3.19
C LYS A 43 -9.97 -6.85 -4.59
N ASN A 44 -8.76 -6.36 -4.67
CA ASN A 44 -8.01 -6.02 -5.90
C ASN A 44 -8.59 -4.84 -6.72
N HIS A 45 -9.62 -4.13 -6.23
CA HIS A 45 -10.14 -2.95 -6.92
C HIS A 45 -9.12 -1.81 -6.98
N THR A 46 -8.25 -1.72 -5.98
CA THR A 46 -7.15 -0.74 -5.93
C THR A 46 -6.25 -0.84 -7.17
N THR A 47 -5.91 -2.04 -7.62
CA THR A 47 -5.14 -2.28 -8.84
C THR A 47 -5.83 -1.66 -10.06
N LYS A 48 -7.14 -1.92 -10.26
CA LYS A 48 -7.91 -1.34 -11.37
C LYS A 48 -7.92 0.19 -11.31
N LEU A 49 -8.22 0.76 -10.13
CA LEU A 49 -8.25 2.20 -9.92
C LEU A 49 -6.87 2.86 -10.17
N THR A 50 -5.79 2.14 -9.87
CA THR A 50 -4.43 2.61 -10.15
C THR A 50 -4.15 2.64 -11.65
N LEU A 51 -4.49 1.58 -12.37
CA LEU A 51 -4.33 1.53 -13.83
C LEU A 51 -5.14 2.64 -14.52
N GLU A 52 -6.39 2.84 -14.13
CA GLU A 52 -7.21 3.96 -14.58
C GLU A 52 -6.56 5.33 -14.27
N SER A 53 -5.89 5.46 -13.14
CA SER A 53 -5.19 6.70 -12.78
C SER A 53 -3.94 6.93 -13.63
N ILE A 54 -3.24 5.86 -14.02
CA ILE A 54 -2.12 5.91 -14.97
C ILE A 54 -2.61 6.38 -16.35
N GLU A 55 -3.70 5.79 -16.86
CA GLU A 55 -4.33 6.18 -18.12
C GLU A 55 -4.81 7.63 -18.12
N GLN A 56 -5.22 8.14 -16.96
CA GLN A 56 -5.62 9.54 -16.75
C GLN A 56 -4.42 10.49 -16.53
N ASN A 57 -3.20 10.04 -16.79
CA ASN A 57 -1.97 10.81 -16.67
C ASN A 57 -1.71 11.39 -15.27
N ALA A 58 -2.02 10.62 -14.21
CA ALA A 58 -1.67 11.02 -12.86
C ALA A 58 -0.16 11.19 -12.71
N HIS A 59 0.28 12.30 -12.12
CA HIS A 59 1.68 12.54 -11.78
C HIS A 59 2.03 11.93 -10.42
N ILE A 60 1.06 11.95 -9.50
CA ILE A 60 1.18 11.42 -8.14
C ILE A 60 -0.01 10.51 -7.89
N ILE A 61 0.23 9.28 -7.42
CA ILE A 61 -0.83 8.40 -6.94
C ILE A 61 -0.60 8.13 -5.45
N VAL A 62 -1.58 8.51 -4.64
CA VAL A 62 -1.53 8.39 -3.18
C VAL A 62 -2.32 7.16 -2.74
N ALA A 63 -1.61 6.18 -2.21
CA ALA A 63 -2.21 4.99 -1.59
C ALA A 63 -2.70 5.34 -0.16
N CYS A 64 -4.02 5.37 0.03
CA CYS A 64 -4.65 5.62 1.32
C CYS A 64 -5.19 4.30 1.88
N GLY A 65 -4.38 3.61 2.68
CA GLY A 65 -4.73 2.27 3.18
C GLY A 65 -3.63 1.64 4.03
N GLY A 66 -3.68 0.33 4.19
CA GLY A 66 -2.63 -0.47 4.81
C GLY A 66 -1.60 -0.98 3.81
N ASP A 67 -0.69 -1.86 4.27
CA ASP A 67 0.41 -2.40 3.46
C ASP A 67 -0.08 -3.09 2.17
N GLY A 68 -1.23 -3.77 2.21
CA GLY A 68 -1.85 -4.38 1.02
C GLY A 68 -2.25 -3.34 -0.03
N THR A 69 -2.89 -2.24 0.37
CA THR A 69 -3.27 -1.13 -0.53
C THR A 69 -2.03 -0.49 -1.13
N VAL A 70 -1.01 -0.25 -0.31
CA VAL A 70 0.27 0.32 -0.76
C VAL A 70 0.94 -0.62 -1.78
N ASN A 71 0.97 -1.93 -1.50
CA ASN A 71 1.54 -2.93 -2.41
C ASN A 71 0.80 -2.97 -3.76
N GLU A 72 -0.55 -2.98 -3.76
CA GLU A 72 -1.34 -2.96 -4.99
C GLU A 72 -1.04 -1.73 -5.86
N VAL A 73 -1.05 -0.52 -5.26
CA VAL A 73 -0.74 0.73 -5.98
C VAL A 73 0.71 0.72 -6.48
N ALA A 74 1.65 0.46 -5.60
CA ALA A 74 3.07 0.51 -5.90
C ALA A 74 3.45 -0.47 -7.01
N SER A 75 2.89 -1.70 -6.99
CA SER A 75 3.16 -2.71 -8.02
C SER A 75 2.75 -2.28 -9.43
N CYS A 76 1.69 -1.45 -9.55
CA CYS A 76 1.22 -0.97 -10.85
C CYS A 76 2.09 0.14 -11.44
N ILE A 77 2.77 0.93 -10.60
CA ILE A 77 3.51 2.11 -11.05
C ILE A 77 5.02 1.90 -11.15
N ILE A 78 5.50 0.68 -10.88
CA ILE A 78 6.91 0.33 -11.13
C ILE A 78 7.26 0.55 -12.60
N GLY A 79 8.39 1.20 -12.85
CA GLY A 79 8.85 1.50 -14.20
C GLY A 79 8.14 2.69 -14.87
N THR A 80 7.22 3.36 -14.19
CA THR A 80 6.59 4.60 -14.63
C THR A 80 7.24 5.81 -13.96
N PRO A 81 7.05 7.04 -14.49
CA PRO A 81 7.51 8.28 -13.85
C PRO A 81 6.60 8.72 -12.68
N ILE A 82 5.55 7.97 -12.38
CA ILE A 82 4.56 8.34 -11.36
C ILE A 82 5.15 8.21 -9.96
N ILE A 83 4.86 9.17 -9.12
CA ILE A 83 5.34 9.21 -7.74
C ILE A 83 4.29 8.58 -6.82
N LEU A 84 4.73 7.67 -5.95
CA LEU A 84 3.88 7.12 -4.89
C LEU A 84 3.82 8.07 -3.69
N GLY A 85 2.62 8.48 -3.31
CA GLY A 85 2.34 9.03 -1.98
C GLY A 85 1.71 7.96 -1.09
N ILE A 86 1.88 8.08 0.23
CA ILE A 86 1.27 7.14 1.19
C ILE A 86 0.56 7.91 2.31
N ILE A 87 -0.71 7.57 2.53
CA ILE A 87 -1.46 7.91 3.74
C ILE A 87 -1.77 6.61 4.48
N PRO A 88 -1.06 6.31 5.58
CA PRO A 88 -1.17 5.03 6.26
C PRO A 88 -2.43 4.94 7.11
N LEU A 89 -3.41 4.13 6.66
CA LEU A 89 -4.70 3.92 7.33
C LEU A 89 -4.86 2.50 7.90
N GLY A 90 -3.92 1.60 7.62
CA GLY A 90 -3.95 0.22 8.09
C GLY A 90 -3.55 0.06 9.56
N SER A 91 -3.69 -1.14 10.09
CA SER A 91 -3.26 -1.49 11.46
C SER A 91 -1.74 -1.61 11.59
N GLY A 92 -1.05 -2.19 10.60
CA GLY A 92 0.40 -2.39 10.57
C GLY A 92 1.14 -1.17 10.01
N ASN A 93 0.99 -0.94 8.71
CA ASN A 93 1.68 0.12 7.95
C ASN A 93 3.21 0.01 8.03
N GLY A 94 3.73 -1.21 7.86
CA GLY A 94 5.17 -1.51 8.01
C GLY A 94 6.02 -0.71 7.04
N PHE A 95 5.64 -0.67 5.77
CA PHE A 95 6.37 0.10 4.76
C PHE A 95 6.37 1.60 5.05
N ALA A 96 5.21 2.19 5.37
CA ALA A 96 5.11 3.60 5.73
C ALA A 96 5.92 3.93 7.00
N SER A 97 5.94 3.01 7.98
CA SER A 97 6.74 3.17 9.20
C SER A 97 8.24 3.17 8.93
N ASN A 98 8.72 2.28 8.05
CA ASN A 98 10.14 2.23 7.62
C ASN A 98 10.55 3.53 6.92
N LEU A 99 9.65 4.13 6.16
CA LEU A 99 9.86 5.42 5.49
C LEU A 99 9.64 6.63 6.41
N LYS A 100 9.31 6.39 7.69
CA LYS A 100 9.00 7.43 8.70
C LYS A 100 7.81 8.33 8.31
N ILE A 101 6.87 7.81 7.53
CA ILE A 101 5.65 8.52 7.16
C ILE A 101 4.68 8.54 8.35
N PRO A 102 4.22 9.73 8.77
CA PRO A 102 3.37 9.86 9.95
C PRO A 102 1.99 9.22 9.75
N LYS A 103 1.43 8.59 10.81
CA LYS A 103 0.07 8.02 10.78
C LYS A 103 -1.05 9.07 10.72
N LYS A 104 -0.81 10.30 11.20
CA LYS A 104 -1.81 11.37 11.15
C LYS A 104 -1.95 11.88 9.72
N ILE A 105 -3.16 11.86 9.17
CA ILE A 105 -3.47 12.20 7.76
C ILE A 105 -2.85 13.56 7.37
N HIS A 106 -3.09 14.63 8.13
CA HIS A 106 -2.57 15.96 7.82
C HIS A 106 -1.03 16.01 7.81
N LYS A 107 -0.35 15.18 8.64
CA LYS A 107 1.11 15.10 8.65
C LYS A 107 1.63 14.29 7.46
N ALA A 108 0.94 13.22 7.04
CA ALA A 108 1.27 12.46 5.85
C ALA A 108 1.11 13.34 4.59
N ILE A 109 0.03 14.12 4.50
CA ILE A 109 -0.17 15.10 3.43
C ILE A 109 0.98 16.13 3.40
N ALA A 110 1.43 16.61 4.56
CA ALA A 110 2.55 17.55 4.63
C ALA A 110 3.85 16.96 4.08
N VAL A 111 4.07 15.64 4.24
CA VAL A 111 5.22 14.94 3.62
C VAL A 111 5.08 14.95 2.09
N ILE A 112 3.89 14.61 1.56
CA ILE A 112 3.63 14.61 0.11
C ILE A 112 3.88 16.02 -0.48
N LYS A 113 3.41 17.07 0.18
CA LYS A 113 3.56 18.48 -0.26
C LYS A 113 5.00 19.01 -0.24
N LYS A 114 5.88 18.41 0.56
CA LYS A 114 7.30 18.80 0.56
C LYS A 114 8.04 18.44 -0.72
N HIS A 115 7.47 17.55 -1.53
CA HIS A 115 8.12 17.02 -2.75
C HIS A 115 9.54 16.45 -2.52
N GLU A 116 9.83 15.99 -1.31
CA GLU A 116 11.09 15.30 -1.00
C GLU A 116 11.02 13.86 -1.48
N ILE A 117 11.33 13.66 -2.74
CA ILE A 117 11.23 12.35 -3.39
C ILE A 117 12.42 11.47 -3.02
N LYS A 118 12.15 10.24 -2.64
CA LYS A 118 13.16 9.21 -2.37
C LYS A 118 12.99 8.03 -3.33
N LYS A 119 14.10 7.39 -3.64
CA LYS A 119 14.09 6.10 -4.34
C LYS A 119 14.26 4.98 -3.31
N THR A 120 13.54 3.90 -3.49
CA THR A 120 13.63 2.71 -2.63
C THR A 120 13.75 1.46 -3.48
N ASP A 121 14.39 0.45 -2.92
CA ASP A 121 14.49 -0.85 -3.56
C ASP A 121 13.14 -1.58 -3.51
N VAL A 122 12.91 -2.41 -4.51
CA VAL A 122 11.73 -3.25 -4.62
C VAL A 122 12.18 -4.70 -4.76
N GLY A 123 11.66 -5.57 -3.92
CA GLY A 123 11.89 -7.00 -4.05
C GLY A 123 10.87 -7.65 -4.99
N SER A 124 11.29 -8.70 -5.69
CA SER A 124 10.41 -9.54 -6.51
C SER A 124 10.59 -11.01 -6.14
N LEU A 125 9.48 -11.71 -5.94
CA LEU A 125 9.43 -13.13 -5.70
C LEU A 125 8.34 -13.76 -6.57
N ASN A 126 8.70 -14.71 -7.42
CA ASN A 126 7.76 -15.36 -8.34
C ASN A 126 6.93 -14.36 -9.17
N ASN A 127 7.58 -13.33 -9.73
CA ASN A 127 6.98 -12.25 -10.52
C ASN A 127 5.96 -11.38 -9.75
N LYS A 128 5.99 -11.42 -8.42
CA LYS A 128 5.21 -10.53 -7.57
C LYS A 128 6.14 -9.60 -6.81
N TYR A 129 5.79 -8.32 -6.80
CA TYR A 129 6.55 -7.30 -6.07
C TYR A 129 6.21 -7.26 -4.59
N PHE A 130 7.22 -6.93 -3.77
CA PHE A 130 7.03 -6.64 -2.35
C PHE A 130 7.92 -5.45 -1.95
N PHE A 131 7.42 -4.63 -1.02
CA PHE A 131 8.00 -3.32 -0.68
C PHE A 131 8.49 -3.21 0.77
N SER A 132 8.24 -4.18 1.59
CA SER A 132 8.70 -4.19 2.99
C SER A 132 9.40 -5.52 3.28
N ASN A 133 8.61 -6.53 3.58
CA ASN A 133 9.09 -7.87 3.84
C ASN A 133 8.17 -8.88 3.14
N THR A 134 8.72 -10.03 2.82
CA THR A 134 7.96 -11.17 2.33
C THR A 134 8.29 -12.37 3.19
N GLY A 135 7.28 -13.15 3.53
CA GLY A 135 7.42 -14.39 4.28
C GLY A 135 7.31 -15.60 3.34
N ILE A 136 8.12 -16.62 3.61
CA ILE A 136 8.13 -17.90 2.89
C ILE A 136 8.12 -19.04 3.89
N GLY A 137 7.61 -20.20 3.49
CA GLY A 137 7.55 -21.34 4.40
C GLY A 137 6.52 -21.15 5.51
N PHE A 138 6.95 -21.34 6.74
CA PHE A 138 6.08 -21.29 7.91
C PHE A 138 5.35 -19.95 8.04
N ASP A 139 6.05 -18.82 7.89
CA ASP A 139 5.47 -17.49 8.00
C ASP A 139 4.36 -17.24 6.99
N ALA A 140 4.56 -17.69 5.74
CA ALA A 140 3.53 -17.57 4.70
C ALA A 140 2.27 -18.39 5.03
N HIS A 141 2.44 -19.58 5.63
CA HIS A 141 1.31 -20.40 6.10
C HIS A 141 0.55 -19.74 7.26
N VAL A 142 1.28 -19.15 8.19
CA VAL A 142 0.67 -18.40 9.31
C VAL A 142 -0.16 -17.23 8.78
N ILE A 143 0.39 -16.44 7.86
CA ILE A 143 -0.31 -15.30 7.26
C ILE A 143 -1.54 -15.77 6.49
N LYS A 144 -1.44 -16.85 5.70
CA LYS A 144 -2.58 -17.41 4.97
C LYS A 144 -3.72 -17.80 5.91
N HIS A 145 -3.43 -18.56 6.96
CA HIS A 145 -4.45 -18.95 7.95
C HIS A 145 -5.03 -17.75 8.73
N TYR A 146 -4.22 -16.72 8.95
CA TYR A 146 -4.68 -15.48 9.57
C TYR A 146 -5.62 -14.70 8.66
N GLU A 147 -5.32 -14.60 7.36
CA GLU A 147 -6.18 -13.93 6.36
C GLU A 147 -7.51 -14.65 6.15
N GLU A 148 -7.51 -15.98 6.22
CA GLU A 148 -8.71 -16.82 6.15
C GLU A 148 -9.59 -16.68 7.42
N SER A 149 -9.03 -16.18 8.52
CA SER A 149 -9.78 -15.91 9.73
C SER A 149 -10.54 -14.59 9.61
N ASN A 150 -11.86 -14.62 9.83
CA ASN A 150 -12.70 -13.42 9.82
C ASN A 150 -12.41 -12.44 10.98
N ASN A 151 -11.43 -12.73 11.81
CA ASN A 151 -11.15 -11.98 13.03
C ASN A 151 -9.67 -11.55 13.06
N ARG A 152 -9.39 -10.27 12.77
CA ARG A 152 -8.04 -9.70 12.71
C ARG A 152 -7.45 -9.34 14.08
N LYS A 153 -7.74 -10.13 15.12
CA LYS A 153 -7.21 -9.94 16.46
C LYS A 153 -5.93 -10.77 16.67
N LEU A 154 -5.09 -10.35 17.62
CA LEU A 154 -3.84 -11.04 17.98
C LEU A 154 -4.06 -12.53 18.29
N PHE A 155 -5.20 -12.88 18.91
CA PHE A 155 -5.56 -14.25 19.23
C PHE A 155 -5.72 -15.13 17.98
N SER A 156 -6.29 -14.60 16.90
CA SER A 156 -6.41 -15.30 15.61
C SER A 156 -5.05 -15.57 14.98
N TYR A 157 -4.08 -14.68 15.17
CA TYR A 157 -2.70 -14.89 14.75
C TYR A 157 -2.06 -16.06 15.51
N VAL A 158 -2.22 -16.11 16.82
CA VAL A 158 -1.71 -17.23 17.64
C VAL A 158 -2.30 -18.56 17.21
N ILE A 159 -3.60 -18.62 16.94
CA ILE A 159 -4.27 -19.85 16.43
C ILE A 159 -3.70 -20.21 15.04
N ALA A 160 -3.48 -19.24 14.18
CA ALA A 160 -2.88 -19.46 12.85
C ALA A 160 -1.46 -20.05 12.97
N VAL A 161 -0.65 -19.57 13.92
CA VAL A 161 0.68 -20.14 14.24
C VAL A 161 0.57 -21.62 14.60
N PHE A 162 -0.30 -21.98 15.54
CA PHE A 162 -0.49 -23.39 15.96
C PHE A 162 -0.99 -24.28 14.82
N LYS A 163 -1.91 -23.80 13.98
CA LYS A 163 -2.38 -24.53 12.79
C LYS A 163 -1.27 -24.75 11.77
N SER A 164 -0.39 -23.79 11.60
CA SER A 164 0.72 -23.85 10.62
C SER A 164 1.81 -24.85 11.04
N PHE A 165 2.00 -25.12 12.35
CA PHE A 165 2.93 -26.14 12.81
C PHE A 165 2.58 -27.56 12.33
N LYS A 166 1.31 -27.85 12.04
CA LYS A 166 0.88 -29.16 11.52
C LYS A 166 1.20 -29.38 10.05
N ASN A 167 1.50 -28.32 9.30
CA ASN A 167 1.65 -28.34 7.84
C ASN A 167 2.99 -27.69 7.39
N ILE A 168 4.11 -28.14 7.94
CA ILE A 168 5.42 -27.71 7.44
C ILE A 168 5.64 -28.36 6.08
N ILE A 169 5.54 -27.59 5.00
CA ILE A 169 5.76 -28.05 3.64
C ILE A 169 7.13 -27.53 3.18
N ASN A 170 7.92 -28.39 2.53
CA ASN A 170 9.14 -27.98 1.86
C ASN A 170 8.82 -27.15 0.61
N PHE A 171 9.37 -25.93 0.53
CA PHE A 171 9.19 -25.04 -0.60
C PHE A 171 10.39 -25.09 -1.55
N ASN A 172 10.12 -25.26 -2.84
CA ASN A 172 11.10 -25.01 -3.90
C ASN A 172 11.00 -23.57 -4.35
N PHE A 173 12.12 -22.84 -4.32
CA PHE A 173 12.22 -21.47 -4.81
C PHE A 173 12.75 -21.46 -6.23
N ASN A 174 11.96 -20.93 -7.15
CA ASN A 174 12.42 -20.53 -8.47
C ASN A 174 12.44 -19.01 -8.51
N ASN A 175 13.65 -18.42 -8.44
CA ASN A 175 13.94 -17.01 -8.68
C ASN A 175 13.51 -15.99 -7.59
N ILE A 176 14.48 -15.58 -6.78
CA ILE A 176 14.43 -14.34 -5.98
C ILE A 176 15.26 -13.30 -6.73
N TYR A 177 14.64 -12.19 -7.16
CA TYR A 177 15.34 -11.08 -7.79
C TYR A 177 15.18 -9.81 -6.96
N LEU A 178 16.28 -9.08 -6.79
CA LEU A 178 16.24 -7.70 -6.34
C LEU A 178 15.97 -6.83 -7.56
N VAL A 179 14.82 -6.19 -7.62
CA VAL A 179 14.41 -5.38 -8.77
C VAL A 179 14.17 -3.94 -8.35
N TYR A 180 14.99 -3.08 -8.86
CA TYR A 180 14.93 -1.66 -9.18
C TYR A 180 14.28 -0.62 -8.24
N LEU A 181 14.92 0.55 -8.30
CA LEU A 181 14.58 1.83 -7.70
C LEU A 181 13.15 2.28 -8.02
N PHE A 182 12.39 2.49 -6.98
CA PHE A 182 11.03 2.99 -7.02
C PHE A 182 10.98 4.40 -6.40
N THR A 183 10.22 5.30 -6.99
CA THR A 183 10.15 6.68 -6.55
C THR A 183 9.01 6.91 -5.57
N ILE A 184 9.31 7.42 -4.37
CA ILE A 184 8.36 7.59 -3.27
C ILE A 184 8.63 8.91 -2.51
N PHE A 185 7.59 9.47 -1.90
CA PHE A 185 7.68 10.58 -0.96
C PHE A 185 7.92 10.11 0.46
#